data_cc9612abef4bc177a4bea3dcd8ea3021
#
_entry.id   cc9612abef4bc177a4bea3dcd8ea3021
#
_cell.length_a   1.000
_cell.length_b   1.000
_cell.length_c   1.000
_cell.angle_alpha   90.00
_cell.angle_beta   90.00
_cell.angle_gamma   90.00
#
_symmetry.space_group_name_H-M   'P 1'
#
loop_
_entity.id
_entity.type
_entity.pdbx_description
1 polymer ?
#
loop_
_entity_poly.entity_id
_entity_poly.type
_entity_poly.pdbx_seq_one_letter_code
_entity_poly.pdbx_strand_id
1 'polypeptide(L)'
;KALTETNGDMKAAEDLLRIKSGSKASKAAGRIAAEGVVGAYVAADGKCGALVEVNCETDFVARNEDFIHFAKNLAELAATKNITDVAALTEALLTNSNENVETARKALVMKLGENISVRRLARHETQGRIAFYLHGTRIGVLVDHMGGDESLGKDLAMHIAASKPMCVSKEQVSAEILAHERQIFTAQAAESGKPSNIIEKMVEGRITKYLAEI
;
A
#
# COMPACT_ATOMS: atom_id res chain seq x y z
N LYS A 1 13.41 -28.91 -18.44
CA LYS A 1 12.50 -28.77 -19.59
C LYS A 1 13.01 -27.73 -20.58
N ALA A 2 13.30 -26.46 -20.17
CA ALA A 2 13.86 -25.46 -21.10
C ALA A 2 15.20 -25.94 -21.71
N LEU A 3 16.13 -26.39 -20.88
CA LEU A 3 17.40 -26.95 -21.33
C LEU A 3 17.24 -28.14 -22.30
N THR A 4 16.23 -28.99 -22.08
CA THR A 4 15.93 -30.10 -22.96
C THR A 4 15.40 -29.60 -24.31
N GLU A 5 14.57 -28.56 -24.31
CA GLU A 5 14.02 -27.94 -25.52
C GLU A 5 15.09 -27.19 -26.34
N THR A 6 16.18 -26.76 -25.70
CA THR A 6 17.30 -26.03 -26.32
C THR A 6 18.56 -26.87 -26.46
N ASN A 7 18.44 -28.21 -26.41
CA ASN A 7 19.55 -29.17 -26.57
C ASN A 7 20.76 -28.88 -25.67
N GLY A 8 20.52 -28.37 -24.43
CA GLY A 8 21.55 -28.05 -23.46
C GLY A 8 22.18 -26.67 -23.60
N ASP A 9 21.77 -25.85 -24.55
CA ASP A 9 22.23 -24.46 -24.68
C ASP A 9 21.64 -23.59 -23.55
N MET A 10 22.50 -23.14 -22.66
CA MET A 10 22.12 -22.35 -21.48
C MET A 10 21.52 -21.01 -21.86
N LYS A 11 22.11 -20.30 -22.82
CA LYS A 11 21.66 -18.99 -23.25
C LYS A 11 20.30 -19.05 -23.94
N ALA A 12 20.14 -19.99 -24.87
CA ALA A 12 18.87 -20.26 -25.53
C ALA A 12 17.79 -20.72 -24.53
N ALA A 13 18.14 -21.48 -23.49
CA ALA A 13 17.22 -21.89 -22.43
C ALA A 13 16.77 -20.70 -21.57
N GLU A 14 17.66 -19.76 -21.25
CA GLU A 14 17.36 -18.51 -20.55
C GLU A 14 16.39 -17.64 -21.37
N ASP A 15 16.68 -17.43 -22.65
CA ASP A 15 15.82 -16.66 -23.56
C ASP A 15 14.43 -17.31 -23.68
N LEU A 16 14.37 -18.64 -23.80
CA LEU A 16 13.13 -19.39 -23.84
C LEU A 16 12.32 -19.23 -22.54
N LEU A 17 12.97 -19.23 -21.37
CA LEU A 17 12.31 -18.98 -20.08
C LEU A 17 11.79 -17.55 -20.01
N ARG A 18 12.52 -16.54 -20.47
CA ARG A 18 12.08 -15.14 -20.53
C ARG A 18 10.85 -14.97 -21.42
N ILE A 19 10.81 -15.58 -22.58
CA ILE A 19 9.65 -15.58 -23.48
C ILE A 19 8.45 -16.25 -22.81
N LYS A 20 8.64 -17.44 -22.22
CA LYS A 20 7.58 -18.17 -21.52
C LYS A 20 7.08 -17.43 -20.29
N SER A 21 7.94 -16.68 -19.58
CA SER A 21 7.53 -15.87 -18.42
C SER A 21 6.55 -14.76 -18.82
N GLY A 22 6.83 -14.05 -19.92
CA GLY A 22 5.93 -13.03 -20.44
C GLY A 22 4.55 -13.60 -20.79
N SER A 23 4.49 -14.71 -21.51
CA SER A 23 3.22 -15.38 -21.87
C SER A 23 2.44 -15.88 -20.65
N LYS A 24 3.12 -16.45 -19.65
CA LYS A 24 2.47 -16.95 -18.42
C LYS A 24 1.96 -15.80 -17.56
N ALA A 25 2.75 -14.74 -17.40
CA ALA A 25 2.35 -13.54 -16.68
C ALA A 25 1.14 -12.86 -17.32
N SER A 26 1.10 -12.76 -18.67
CA SER A 26 -0.05 -12.22 -19.39
C SER A 26 -1.33 -13.06 -19.19
N LYS A 27 -1.21 -14.39 -19.18
CA LYS A 27 -2.35 -15.29 -18.90
C LYS A 27 -2.81 -15.18 -17.44
N ALA A 28 -1.90 -14.92 -16.52
CA ALA A 28 -2.22 -14.75 -15.10
C ALA A 28 -2.87 -13.38 -14.81
N ALA A 29 -2.55 -12.33 -15.56
CA ALA A 29 -2.96 -10.94 -15.28
C ALA A 29 -4.47 -10.72 -15.18
N GLY A 30 -5.30 -11.58 -15.79
CA GLY A 30 -6.76 -11.51 -15.68
C GLY A 30 -7.36 -12.18 -14.43
N ARG A 31 -6.53 -12.84 -13.61
CA ARG A 31 -6.99 -13.52 -12.40
C ARG A 31 -7.02 -12.55 -11.22
N ILE A 32 -8.03 -12.70 -10.35
CA ILE A 32 -8.21 -11.82 -9.20
C ILE A 32 -7.08 -12.07 -8.18
N ALA A 33 -6.34 -11.02 -7.85
CA ALA A 33 -5.30 -11.00 -6.82
C ALA A 33 -5.81 -10.22 -5.60
N ALA A 34 -6.55 -10.90 -4.72
CA ALA A 34 -7.20 -10.29 -3.56
C ALA A 34 -6.36 -10.37 -2.27
N GLU A 35 -5.37 -11.24 -2.24
CA GLU A 35 -4.39 -11.37 -1.17
C GLU A 35 -3.15 -10.52 -1.46
N GLY A 36 -2.21 -10.45 -0.55
CA GLY A 36 -0.97 -9.73 -0.75
C GLY A 36 -0.28 -9.29 0.51
N VAL A 37 0.74 -8.43 0.34
CA VAL A 37 1.52 -7.85 1.44
C VAL A 37 1.77 -6.37 1.20
N VAL A 38 2.03 -5.66 2.29
CA VAL A 38 2.57 -4.30 2.28
C VAL A 38 4.06 -4.38 2.61
N GLY A 39 4.90 -4.05 1.63
CA GLY A 39 6.32 -3.79 1.85
C GLY A 39 6.52 -2.39 2.42
N ALA A 40 7.44 -2.23 3.36
CA ALA A 40 7.79 -0.96 3.96
C ALA A 40 9.30 -0.76 4.01
N TYR A 41 9.71 0.48 3.83
CA TYR A 41 11.09 0.92 4.01
C TYR A 41 11.12 2.34 4.56
N VAL A 42 12.02 2.59 5.49
CA VAL A 42 12.39 3.94 5.96
C VAL A 42 13.90 4.02 5.95
N ALA A 43 14.44 5.09 5.39
CA ALA A 43 15.87 5.33 5.35
C ALA A 43 16.46 5.48 6.76
N ALA A 44 17.73 5.14 6.93
CA ALA A 44 18.39 5.13 8.24
C ALA A 44 18.39 6.50 8.95
N ASP A 45 18.36 7.58 8.18
CA ASP A 45 18.25 8.96 8.70
C ASP A 45 16.82 9.36 9.06
N GLY A 46 15.83 8.52 8.73
CA GLY A 46 14.41 8.77 8.95
C GLY A 46 13.82 9.86 8.06
N LYS A 47 14.51 10.29 6.99
CA LYS A 47 14.08 11.42 6.16
C LYS A 47 13.22 11.03 4.98
N CYS A 48 13.27 9.79 4.55
CA CYS A 48 12.36 9.29 3.52
C CYS A 48 11.89 7.88 3.85
N GLY A 49 10.68 7.55 3.37
CA GLY A 49 10.11 6.23 3.53
C GLY A 49 9.06 5.95 2.47
N ALA A 50 8.79 4.67 2.23
CA ALA A 50 7.75 4.23 1.32
C ALA A 50 7.03 2.98 1.82
N LEU A 51 5.76 2.87 1.42
CA LEU A 51 4.95 1.66 1.47
C LEU A 51 4.60 1.25 0.04
N VAL A 52 4.67 -0.05 -0.24
CA VAL A 52 4.24 -0.61 -1.53
C VAL A 52 3.31 -1.80 -1.26
N GLU A 53 2.12 -1.77 -1.85
CA GLU A 53 1.19 -2.89 -1.83
C GLU A 53 1.41 -3.77 -3.04
N VAL A 54 1.73 -5.04 -2.79
CA VAL A 54 1.87 -6.08 -3.82
C VAL A 54 0.83 -7.15 -3.57
N ASN A 55 -0.01 -7.42 -4.57
CA ASN A 55 -1.08 -8.40 -4.48
C ASN A 55 -0.72 -9.71 -5.15
N CYS A 56 -1.30 -10.80 -4.65
CA CYS A 56 -1.27 -12.17 -5.18
C CYS A 56 -2.64 -12.83 -5.03
N GLU A 57 -2.79 -14.07 -5.51
CA GLU A 57 -4.09 -14.75 -5.49
C GLU A 57 -4.40 -15.39 -4.14
N THR A 58 -3.38 -15.99 -3.48
CA THR A 58 -3.56 -16.75 -2.24
C THR A 58 -2.71 -16.25 -1.09
N ASP A 59 -3.13 -16.57 0.13
CA ASP A 59 -2.37 -16.29 1.35
C ASP A 59 -1.10 -17.16 1.45
N PHE A 60 -1.02 -18.28 0.76
CA PHE A 60 0.19 -19.09 0.67
C PHE A 60 1.32 -18.33 -0.02
N VAL A 61 1.03 -17.68 -1.16
CA VAL A 61 2.01 -16.85 -1.86
C VAL A 61 2.30 -15.58 -1.05
N ALA A 62 1.31 -14.98 -0.39
CA ALA A 62 1.52 -13.82 0.48
C ALA A 62 2.50 -14.10 1.64
N ARG A 63 2.67 -15.36 2.04
CA ARG A 63 3.63 -15.80 3.08
C ARG A 63 4.96 -16.31 2.50
N ASN A 64 5.09 -16.36 1.19
CA ASN A 64 6.31 -16.81 0.55
C ASN A 64 7.43 -15.79 0.72
N GLU A 65 8.62 -16.23 1.09
CA GLU A 65 9.77 -15.35 1.38
C GLU A 65 10.20 -14.53 0.17
N ASP A 66 10.22 -15.10 -1.03
CA ASP A 66 10.59 -14.35 -2.25
C ASP A 66 9.58 -13.25 -2.56
N PHE A 67 8.28 -13.51 -2.31
CA PHE A 67 7.22 -12.53 -2.52
C PHE A 67 7.32 -11.37 -1.52
N ILE A 68 7.54 -11.68 -0.23
CA ILE A 68 7.75 -10.68 0.82
C ILE A 68 9.00 -9.85 0.54
N HIS A 69 10.08 -10.52 0.14
CA HIS A 69 11.34 -9.86 -0.20
C HIS A 69 11.19 -8.93 -1.42
N PHE A 70 10.47 -9.37 -2.44
CA PHE A 70 10.14 -8.54 -3.60
C PHE A 70 9.39 -7.27 -3.17
N ALA A 71 8.34 -7.38 -2.37
CA ALA A 71 7.58 -6.21 -1.91
C ALA A 71 8.45 -5.23 -1.08
N LYS A 72 9.34 -5.76 -0.22
CA LYS A 72 10.27 -4.95 0.56
C LYS A 72 11.28 -4.21 -0.33
N ASN A 73 11.84 -4.90 -1.32
CA ASN A 73 12.77 -4.29 -2.27
C ASN A 73 12.10 -3.18 -3.09
N LEU A 74 10.82 -3.33 -3.45
CA LEU A 74 10.08 -2.28 -4.12
C LEU A 74 9.87 -1.04 -3.24
N ALA A 75 9.60 -1.23 -1.95
CA ALA A 75 9.48 -0.11 -1.01
C ALA A 75 10.83 0.63 -0.85
N GLU A 76 11.93 -0.11 -0.73
CA GLU A 76 13.28 0.48 -0.69
C GLU A 76 13.60 1.25 -1.98
N LEU A 77 13.31 0.67 -3.13
CA LEU A 77 13.52 1.29 -4.43
C LEU A 77 12.70 2.58 -4.58
N ALA A 78 11.41 2.54 -4.21
CA ALA A 78 10.54 3.71 -4.24
C ALA A 78 11.05 4.84 -3.35
N ALA A 79 11.46 4.52 -2.12
CA ALA A 79 11.99 5.50 -1.18
C ALA A 79 13.31 6.13 -1.68
N THR A 80 14.28 5.30 -2.08
CA THR A 80 15.65 5.74 -2.39
C THR A 80 15.78 6.40 -3.77
N LYS A 81 14.94 6.03 -4.74
CA LYS A 81 14.96 6.58 -6.10
C LYS A 81 13.92 7.68 -6.35
N ASN A 82 13.25 8.14 -5.29
CA ASN A 82 12.22 9.18 -5.37
C ASN A 82 11.09 8.84 -6.35
N ILE A 83 10.59 7.60 -6.29
CA ILE A 83 9.53 7.13 -7.17
C ILE A 83 8.19 7.24 -6.44
N THR A 84 7.22 7.91 -7.08
CA THR A 84 5.92 8.25 -6.48
C THR A 84 4.72 7.60 -7.18
N ASP A 85 4.94 6.93 -8.30
CA ASP A 85 3.89 6.25 -9.06
C ASP A 85 4.30 4.81 -9.45
N VAL A 86 3.30 3.96 -9.66
CA VAL A 86 3.48 2.54 -9.94
C VAL A 86 4.09 2.31 -11.33
N ALA A 87 3.76 3.13 -12.32
CA ALA A 87 4.28 2.96 -13.67
C ALA A 87 5.80 3.19 -13.70
N ALA A 88 6.26 4.29 -13.08
CA ALA A 88 7.68 4.57 -12.93
C ALA A 88 8.39 3.49 -12.09
N LEU A 89 7.74 2.95 -11.05
CA LEU A 89 8.31 1.88 -10.23
C LEU A 89 8.51 0.59 -11.04
N THR A 90 7.55 0.22 -11.87
CA THR A 90 7.64 -1.02 -12.67
C THR A 90 8.73 -0.98 -13.74
N GLU A 91 9.03 0.19 -14.27
CA GLU A 91 10.12 0.39 -15.25
C GLU A 91 11.50 0.57 -14.61
N ALA A 92 11.56 0.85 -13.31
CA ALA A 92 12.81 1.11 -12.61
C ALA A 92 13.68 -0.17 -12.52
N LEU A 93 15.00 0.02 -12.52
CA LEU A 93 15.95 -1.07 -12.29
C LEU A 93 16.01 -1.41 -10.79
N LEU A 94 15.96 -2.68 -10.49
CA LEU A 94 16.16 -3.17 -9.12
C LEU A 94 17.55 -2.81 -8.60
N THR A 95 17.65 -2.56 -7.31
CA THR A 95 18.92 -2.28 -6.66
C THR A 95 19.88 -3.48 -6.84
N ASN A 96 21.09 -3.19 -7.30
CA ASN A 96 22.13 -4.21 -7.57
C ASN A 96 21.79 -5.22 -8.67
N SER A 97 20.89 -4.88 -9.59
CA SER A 97 20.52 -5.72 -10.73
C SER A 97 20.41 -4.87 -12.00
N ASN A 98 20.65 -5.50 -13.15
CA ASN A 98 20.36 -4.93 -14.46
C ASN A 98 18.93 -5.25 -14.93
N GLU A 99 18.12 -5.80 -14.07
CA GLU A 99 16.75 -6.22 -14.34
C GLU A 99 15.77 -5.18 -13.80
N ASN A 100 14.75 -4.83 -14.59
CA ASN A 100 13.70 -3.95 -14.10
C ASN A 100 12.65 -4.71 -13.27
N VAL A 101 11.87 -3.95 -12.51
CA VAL A 101 10.83 -4.50 -11.63
C VAL A 101 9.83 -5.37 -12.39
N GLU A 102 9.42 -4.97 -13.60
CA GLU A 102 8.45 -5.73 -14.38
C GLU A 102 9.00 -7.12 -14.81
N THR A 103 10.28 -7.19 -15.16
CA THR A 103 10.92 -8.47 -15.48
C THR A 103 11.00 -9.37 -14.25
N ALA A 104 11.42 -8.84 -13.11
CA ALA A 104 11.46 -9.57 -11.84
C ALA A 104 10.07 -10.04 -11.40
N ARG A 105 9.03 -9.20 -11.56
CA ARG A 105 7.64 -9.57 -11.30
C ARG A 105 7.20 -10.76 -12.17
N LYS A 106 7.49 -10.72 -13.48
CA LYS A 106 7.18 -11.82 -14.41
C LYS A 106 7.91 -13.11 -14.03
N ALA A 107 9.18 -13.02 -13.64
CA ALA A 107 9.94 -14.16 -13.14
C ALA A 107 9.30 -14.76 -11.89
N LEU A 108 8.84 -13.92 -10.96
CA LEU A 108 8.17 -14.35 -9.75
C LEU A 108 6.81 -15.02 -10.06
N VAL A 109 6.02 -14.48 -11.00
CA VAL A 109 4.80 -15.13 -11.51
C VAL A 109 5.11 -16.52 -12.09
N MET A 110 6.21 -16.68 -12.79
CA MET A 110 6.64 -17.99 -13.30
C MET A 110 6.97 -18.97 -12.19
N LYS A 111 7.69 -18.50 -11.17
CA LYS A 111 8.13 -19.30 -10.03
C LYS A 111 6.97 -19.75 -9.16
N LEU A 112 6.08 -18.83 -8.78
CA LEU A 112 4.99 -19.07 -7.84
C LEU A 112 3.69 -19.53 -8.51
N GLY A 113 3.50 -19.24 -9.79
CA GLY A 113 2.35 -19.72 -10.55
C GLY A 113 1.10 -18.87 -10.42
N GLU A 114 1.15 -17.76 -9.68
CA GLU A 114 0.03 -16.86 -9.41
C GLU A 114 0.17 -15.51 -10.09
N ASN A 115 -0.95 -14.82 -10.27
CA ASN A 115 -0.94 -13.41 -10.65
C ASN A 115 -0.31 -12.58 -9.52
N ILE A 116 0.63 -11.73 -9.89
CA ILE A 116 1.29 -10.79 -8.97
C ILE A 116 1.19 -9.40 -9.57
N SER A 117 0.70 -8.45 -8.80
CA SER A 117 0.56 -7.06 -9.24
C SER A 117 1.06 -6.08 -8.18
N VAL A 118 1.79 -5.06 -8.63
CA VAL A 118 2.09 -3.88 -7.81
C VAL A 118 0.87 -2.96 -7.91
N ARG A 119 0.12 -2.80 -6.82
CA ARG A 119 -1.17 -2.11 -6.85
C ARG A 119 -1.05 -0.61 -6.63
N ARG A 120 -0.32 -0.23 -5.61
CA ARG A 120 -0.12 1.16 -5.22
C ARG A 120 1.13 1.32 -4.38
N LEU A 121 1.58 2.55 -4.30
CA LEU A 121 2.65 2.95 -3.41
C LEU A 121 2.34 4.31 -2.76
N ALA A 122 2.94 4.56 -1.63
CA ALA A 122 2.99 5.87 -0.98
C ALA A 122 4.44 6.13 -0.58
N ARG A 123 4.97 7.30 -0.94
CA ARG A 123 6.30 7.77 -0.57
C ARG A 123 6.21 9.11 0.12
N HIS A 124 6.93 9.26 1.20
CA HIS A 124 7.06 10.51 1.92
C HIS A 124 8.54 10.89 2.09
N GLU A 125 8.79 12.19 2.05
CA GLU A 125 10.07 12.81 2.36
C GLU A 125 9.80 14.00 3.27
N THR A 126 10.63 14.18 4.31
CA THR A 126 10.33 15.13 5.38
C THR A 126 11.57 15.86 5.89
N GLN A 127 11.37 17.05 6.43
CA GLN A 127 12.34 17.74 7.29
C GLN A 127 12.27 17.22 8.74
N GLY A 128 11.16 16.60 9.12
CA GLY A 128 10.95 15.94 10.42
C GLY A 128 11.54 14.55 10.46
N ARG A 129 10.74 13.57 10.86
CA ARG A 129 11.10 12.16 10.90
C ARG A 129 9.94 11.30 10.44
N ILE A 130 10.26 10.26 9.66
CA ILE A 130 9.31 9.23 9.28
C ILE A 130 9.42 8.06 10.25
N ALA A 131 8.30 7.69 10.84
CA ALA A 131 8.11 6.44 11.55
C ALA A 131 7.20 5.52 10.74
N PHE A 132 7.31 4.20 10.95
CA PHE A 132 6.41 3.25 10.31
C PHE A 132 5.99 2.14 11.27
N TYR A 133 4.86 1.54 10.94
CA TYR A 133 4.36 0.34 11.61
C TYR A 133 3.73 -0.61 10.59
N LEU A 134 4.05 -1.88 10.70
CA LEU A 134 3.40 -2.96 9.97
C LEU A 134 2.65 -3.85 10.97
N HIS A 135 1.34 -4.00 10.77
CA HIS A 135 0.55 -4.98 11.51
C HIS A 135 0.34 -6.23 10.65
N GLY A 136 1.12 -7.25 10.96
CA GLY A 136 1.22 -8.41 10.08
C GLY A 136 1.79 -8.02 8.71
N THR A 137 1.18 -8.52 7.64
CA THR A 137 1.58 -8.27 6.26
C THR A 137 0.61 -7.35 5.51
N ARG A 138 -0.54 -6.99 6.10
CA ARG A 138 -1.67 -6.35 5.40
C ARG A 138 -1.90 -4.89 5.73
N ILE A 139 -1.44 -4.42 6.89
CA ILE A 139 -1.62 -3.03 7.30
C ILE A 139 -0.24 -2.40 7.43
N GLY A 140 -0.03 -1.32 6.70
CA GLY A 140 1.18 -0.50 6.79
C GLY A 140 0.81 0.96 7.03
N VAL A 141 1.52 1.60 7.94
CA VAL A 141 1.37 3.02 8.27
C VAL A 141 2.72 3.70 8.19
N LEU A 142 2.78 4.83 7.50
CA LEU A 142 3.87 5.80 7.60
C LEU A 142 3.35 7.04 8.31
N VAL A 143 4.14 7.55 9.24
CA VAL A 143 3.86 8.80 9.94
C VAL A 143 5.01 9.76 9.72
N ASP A 144 4.70 10.92 9.19
CA ASP A 144 5.61 12.07 9.15
C ASP A 144 5.33 12.95 10.37
N HIS A 145 6.33 13.13 11.23
CA HIS A 145 6.18 13.91 12.46
C HIS A 145 7.35 14.85 12.72
N MET A 146 7.04 15.97 13.34
CA MET A 146 8.00 16.96 13.79
C MET A 146 8.08 16.92 15.31
N GLY A 147 9.32 16.75 15.84
CA GLY A 147 9.53 16.59 17.28
C GLY A 147 9.16 15.20 17.82
N GLY A 148 9.35 15.02 19.12
CA GLY A 148 9.23 13.70 19.74
C GLY A 148 10.41 12.78 19.43
N ASP A 149 10.41 11.62 20.05
CA ASP A 149 11.40 10.57 19.82
C ASP A 149 10.89 9.48 18.87
N GLU A 150 11.70 8.49 18.63
CA GLU A 150 11.37 7.36 17.76
C GLU A 150 10.23 6.51 18.33
N SER A 151 10.13 6.40 19.67
CA SER A 151 9.05 5.67 20.34
C SER A 151 7.71 6.33 20.08
N LEU A 152 7.63 7.66 20.21
CA LEU A 152 6.40 8.41 19.91
C LEU A 152 5.93 8.18 18.46
N GLY A 153 6.84 8.25 17.50
CA GLY A 153 6.51 8.02 16.08
C GLY A 153 5.93 6.62 15.85
N LYS A 154 6.51 5.59 16.49
CA LYS A 154 6.04 4.21 16.41
C LYS A 154 4.67 4.04 17.08
N ASP A 155 4.48 4.63 18.25
CA ASP A 155 3.21 4.57 18.99
C ASP A 155 2.08 5.24 18.22
N LEU A 156 2.35 6.39 17.59
CA LEU A 156 1.42 7.05 16.67
C LEU A 156 1.06 6.15 15.48
N ALA A 157 2.05 5.53 14.85
CA ALA A 157 1.82 4.63 13.72
C ALA A 157 0.97 3.41 14.12
N MET A 158 1.20 2.83 15.30
CA MET A 158 0.38 1.75 15.85
C MET A 158 -1.05 2.20 16.14
N HIS A 159 -1.21 3.38 16.73
CA HIS A 159 -2.53 3.95 17.00
C HIS A 159 -3.32 4.19 15.70
N ILE A 160 -2.68 4.77 14.69
CA ILE A 160 -3.28 4.97 13.36
C ILE A 160 -3.68 3.64 12.72
N ALA A 161 -2.85 2.60 12.83
CA ALA A 161 -3.19 1.27 12.31
C ALA A 161 -4.44 0.69 12.96
N ALA A 162 -4.65 0.94 14.25
CA ALA A 162 -5.79 0.46 15.03
C ALA A 162 -7.05 1.30 14.78
N SER A 163 -6.95 2.64 14.86
CA SER A 163 -8.08 3.56 14.76
C SER A 163 -8.52 3.85 13.34
N LYS A 164 -7.61 3.71 12.36
CA LYS A 164 -7.86 4.01 10.93
C LYS A 164 -8.47 5.40 10.72
N PRO A 165 -7.86 6.47 11.25
CA PRO A 165 -8.40 7.80 11.11
C PRO A 165 -8.52 8.18 9.64
N MET A 166 -9.53 8.98 9.32
CA MET A 166 -9.79 9.44 7.95
C MET A 166 -8.77 10.50 7.51
N CYS A 167 -8.28 11.29 8.45
CA CYS A 167 -7.36 12.41 8.22
C CYS A 167 -6.56 12.74 9.50
N VAL A 168 -5.60 13.65 9.38
CA VAL A 168 -4.75 14.08 10.50
C VAL A 168 -5.48 15.11 11.39
N SER A 169 -6.35 15.92 10.79
CA SER A 169 -7.12 16.94 11.54
C SER A 169 -8.50 17.14 10.91
N LYS A 170 -9.44 17.60 11.74
CA LYS A 170 -10.84 17.86 11.34
C LYS A 170 -10.99 18.84 10.17
N GLU A 171 -10.02 19.73 9.97
CA GLU A 171 -10.01 20.72 8.89
C GLU A 171 -9.77 20.05 7.52
N GLN A 172 -9.25 18.82 7.50
CA GLN A 172 -9.02 18.03 6.28
C GLN A 172 -10.24 17.22 5.85
N VAL A 173 -11.28 17.15 6.67
CA VAL A 173 -12.54 16.49 6.29
C VAL A 173 -13.22 17.29 5.19
N SER A 174 -13.50 16.65 4.06
CA SER A 174 -14.10 17.37 2.92
C SER A 174 -15.50 17.87 3.24
N ALA A 175 -15.85 19.04 2.68
CA ALA A 175 -17.18 19.61 2.82
C ALA A 175 -18.29 18.65 2.31
N GLU A 176 -17.99 17.83 1.32
CA GLU A 176 -18.91 16.83 0.80
C GLU A 176 -19.23 15.73 1.83
N ILE A 177 -18.21 15.21 2.52
CA ILE A 177 -18.40 14.23 3.60
C ILE A 177 -19.24 14.84 4.71
N LEU A 178 -18.90 16.06 5.15
CA LEU A 178 -19.66 16.74 6.21
C LEU A 178 -21.12 17.02 5.81
N ALA A 179 -21.36 17.41 4.57
CA ALA A 179 -22.72 17.62 4.04
C ALA A 179 -23.51 16.32 4.03
N HIS A 180 -22.89 15.21 3.62
CA HIS A 180 -23.53 13.90 3.62
C HIS A 180 -23.88 13.43 5.02
N GLU A 181 -22.96 13.53 5.98
CA GLU A 181 -23.23 13.19 7.38
C GLU A 181 -24.31 14.07 8.01
N ARG A 182 -24.31 15.37 7.68
CA ARG A 182 -25.40 16.28 8.10
C ARG A 182 -26.77 15.83 7.61
N GLN A 183 -26.87 15.41 6.35
CA GLN A 183 -28.12 14.90 5.79
C GLN A 183 -28.60 13.65 6.54
N ILE A 184 -27.69 12.71 6.83
CA ILE A 184 -28.00 11.49 7.59
C ILE A 184 -28.47 11.85 9.00
N PHE A 185 -27.71 12.68 9.72
CA PHE A 185 -28.06 13.06 11.08
C PHE A 185 -29.36 13.87 11.16
N THR A 186 -29.65 14.70 10.14
CA THR A 186 -30.91 15.44 10.04
C THR A 186 -32.10 14.50 9.85
N ALA A 187 -31.98 13.54 8.92
CA ALA A 187 -33.02 12.54 8.70
C ALA A 187 -33.30 11.73 9.97
N GLN A 188 -32.26 11.25 10.65
CA GLN A 188 -32.39 10.51 11.91
C GLN A 188 -33.02 11.36 13.04
N ALA A 189 -32.65 12.63 13.11
CA ALA A 189 -33.17 13.52 14.15
C ALA A 189 -34.64 13.89 13.90
N ALA A 190 -35.08 13.98 12.64
CA ALA A 190 -36.45 14.25 12.25
C ALA A 190 -37.43 13.19 12.77
N GLU A 191 -37.00 11.91 12.82
CA GLU A 191 -37.81 10.83 13.39
C GLU A 191 -38.16 11.01 14.87
N SER A 192 -37.41 11.86 15.57
CA SER A 192 -37.68 12.14 17.00
C SER A 192 -38.89 13.02 17.26
N GLY A 193 -39.50 13.60 16.22
CA GLY A 193 -40.68 14.49 16.34
C GLY A 193 -40.41 15.81 17.08
N LYS A 194 -39.14 16.18 17.29
CA LYS A 194 -38.75 17.42 18.02
C LYS A 194 -38.85 18.64 17.10
N PRO A 195 -39.01 19.84 17.68
CA PRO A 195 -38.97 21.09 16.92
C PRO A 195 -37.68 21.27 16.13
N SER A 196 -37.74 21.96 14.98
CA SER A 196 -36.62 22.13 14.05
C SER A 196 -35.37 22.74 14.68
N ASN A 197 -35.53 23.72 15.56
CA ASN A 197 -34.43 24.34 16.29
C ASN A 197 -33.70 23.40 17.27
N ILE A 198 -34.40 22.37 17.75
CA ILE A 198 -33.79 21.33 18.59
C ILE A 198 -33.08 20.30 17.68
N ILE A 199 -33.71 19.96 16.55
CA ILE A 199 -33.09 19.06 15.54
C ILE A 199 -31.75 19.65 15.06
N GLU A 200 -31.71 20.92 14.71
CA GLU A 200 -30.47 21.60 14.30
C GLU A 200 -29.35 21.49 15.35
N LYS A 201 -29.66 21.77 16.62
CA LYS A 201 -28.70 21.61 17.72
C LYS A 201 -28.23 20.18 17.91
N MET A 202 -29.14 19.21 17.73
CA MET A 202 -28.77 17.78 17.79
C MET A 202 -27.83 17.39 16.67
N VAL A 203 -28.07 17.89 15.44
CA VAL A 203 -27.21 17.63 14.28
C VAL A 203 -25.82 18.23 14.50
N GLU A 204 -25.73 19.50 14.94
CA GLU A 204 -24.43 20.12 15.23
C GLU A 204 -23.65 19.37 16.33
N GLY A 205 -24.33 18.93 17.38
CA GLY A 205 -23.71 18.13 18.43
C GLY A 205 -23.19 16.79 17.90
N ARG A 206 -23.94 16.13 16.99
CA ARG A 206 -23.50 14.88 16.36
C ARG A 206 -22.33 15.08 15.39
N ILE A 207 -22.33 16.15 14.59
CA ILE A 207 -21.22 16.50 13.73
C ILE A 207 -19.96 16.79 14.56
N THR A 208 -20.09 17.53 15.66
CA THR A 208 -18.95 17.77 16.57
C THR A 208 -18.38 16.48 17.13
N LYS A 209 -19.24 15.54 17.53
CA LYS A 209 -18.82 14.22 18.01
C LYS A 209 -18.16 13.40 16.90
N TYR A 210 -18.76 13.36 15.71
CA TYR A 210 -18.22 12.69 14.54
C TYR A 210 -16.79 13.18 14.22
N LEU A 211 -16.59 14.51 14.20
CA LEU A 211 -15.26 15.11 13.97
C LEU A 211 -14.24 14.84 15.09
N ALA A 212 -14.68 14.44 16.25
CA ALA A 212 -13.79 14.05 17.36
C ALA A 212 -13.42 12.55 17.32
N GLU A 213 -14.16 11.73 16.57
CA GLU A 213 -13.99 10.29 16.48
C GLU A 213 -13.25 9.84 15.20
N ILE A 214 -13.14 10.71 14.19
CA ILE A 214 -12.43 10.44 12.93
C ILE A 214 -10.99 11.03 12.95
#